data_9b8f55a034871edf44ab6a338c045555
#
_entry.id   9b8f55a034871edf44ab6a338c045555
#
_cell.length_a   1.000
_cell.length_b   1.000
_cell.length_c   1.000
_cell.angle_alpha   90.00
_cell.angle_beta   90.00
_cell.angle_gamma   90.00
#
_symmetry.space_group_name_H-M   'P 1'
#
loop_
_entity.id
_entity.type
_entity.pdbx_description
1 polymer ?
#
loop_
_entity_poly.entity_id
_entity_poly.type
_entity_poly.pdbx_seq_one_letter_code
_entity_poly.pdbx_strand_id
1 'polypeptide(L)'
;MRKILILIGLMLFCGLTHSVKAQKIAVKTNALYWATTTPNLGIEFGLSNKITLDVLGAYNPWTFKDDKKMRFWLVQPEVRYWLCEKFEGHFFGAHIHGAQYFGGFDKYRYDGYLAGAGISYGYNWILNSHWNLEATLGVGYAYLWYKQSPRIPCIKCYKNTDKHYFGPTKAAISLVYLF
;
A
#
# COMPACT_ATOMS: atom_id res chain seq x y z
N MET A 1 -21.91 24.36 4.24
CA MET A 1 -20.62 23.65 4.10
C MET A 1 -20.78 22.23 3.58
N ARG A 2 -21.59 21.35 4.18
CA ARG A 2 -21.78 19.95 3.76
C ARG A 2 -22.29 19.79 2.32
N LYS A 3 -23.20 20.64 1.84
CA LYS A 3 -23.72 20.64 0.45
C LYS A 3 -22.69 21.09 -0.58
N ILE A 4 -21.78 21.97 -0.22
CA ILE A 4 -20.69 22.45 -1.09
C ILE A 4 -19.63 21.36 -1.29
N LEU A 5 -19.29 20.61 -0.24
CA LEU A 5 -18.38 19.45 -0.33
C LEU A 5 -18.95 18.34 -1.22
N ILE A 6 -20.25 18.09 -1.18
CA ILE A 6 -20.92 17.11 -2.05
C ILE A 6 -20.90 17.60 -3.52
N LEU A 7 -21.13 18.89 -3.77
CA LEU A 7 -21.05 19.47 -5.12
C LEU A 7 -19.62 19.43 -5.69
N ILE A 8 -18.61 19.72 -4.88
CA ILE A 8 -17.21 19.63 -5.28
C ILE A 8 -16.83 18.16 -5.57
N GLY A 9 -17.29 17.21 -4.75
CA GLY A 9 -17.12 15.78 -4.99
C GLY A 9 -17.78 15.31 -6.29
N LEU A 10 -19.01 15.82 -6.59
CA LEU A 10 -19.73 15.49 -7.82
C LEU A 10 -19.06 16.11 -9.06
N MET A 11 -18.57 17.35 -8.97
CA MET A 11 -17.82 18.00 -10.06
C MET A 11 -16.47 17.31 -10.35
N LEU A 12 -15.76 16.86 -9.33
CA LEU A 12 -14.54 16.06 -9.49
C LEU A 12 -14.84 14.69 -10.16
N PHE A 13 -16.00 14.11 -9.87
CA PHE A 13 -16.41 12.84 -10.48
C PHE A 13 -16.87 12.99 -11.93
N CYS A 14 -17.56 14.09 -12.26
CA CYS A 14 -17.98 14.38 -13.65
C CYS A 14 -16.85 14.85 -14.57
N GLY A 15 -15.75 15.39 -14.03
CA GLY A 15 -14.59 15.84 -14.82
C GLY A 15 -13.72 14.69 -15.38
N LEU A 16 -13.99 13.44 -15.00
CA LEU A 16 -13.22 12.27 -15.42
C LEU A 16 -13.76 11.57 -16.68
N THR A 17 -14.79 12.12 -17.34
CA THR A 17 -15.34 11.55 -18.58
C THR A 17 -14.61 12.04 -19.84
N HIS A 18 -13.28 12.03 -19.83
CA HIS A 18 -12.55 12.15 -21.09
C HIS A 18 -12.37 10.75 -21.72
N SER A 19 -12.62 10.66 -23.03
CA SER A 19 -12.57 9.50 -23.89
C SER A 19 -11.49 8.50 -23.51
N VAL A 20 -11.91 7.43 -22.85
CA VAL A 20 -11.05 6.34 -22.42
C VAL A 20 -10.77 5.45 -23.61
N LYS A 21 -9.70 5.75 -24.36
CA LYS A 21 -9.08 4.74 -25.21
C LYS A 21 -8.56 3.63 -24.29
N ALA A 22 -9.25 2.46 -24.31
CA ALA A 22 -8.90 1.21 -23.66
C ALA A 22 -8.10 1.38 -22.35
N GLN A 23 -8.78 1.79 -21.27
CA GLN A 23 -8.20 1.70 -19.94
C GLN A 23 -7.99 0.21 -19.64
N LYS A 24 -6.74 -0.24 -19.69
CA LYS A 24 -6.41 -1.55 -19.13
C LYS A 24 -6.46 -1.41 -17.62
N ILE A 25 -7.20 -2.31 -16.99
CA ILE A 25 -7.22 -2.48 -15.54
C ILE A 25 -6.40 -3.72 -15.23
N ALA A 26 -5.54 -3.64 -14.23
CA ALA A 26 -4.82 -4.78 -13.74
C ALA A 26 -5.21 -5.06 -12.28
N VAL A 27 -5.33 -6.33 -11.96
CA VAL A 27 -5.44 -6.80 -10.56
C VAL A 27 -4.17 -7.54 -10.21
N LYS A 28 -3.63 -7.29 -9.04
CA LYS A 28 -2.36 -7.87 -8.61
C LYS A 28 -2.36 -8.33 -7.16
N THR A 29 -1.49 -9.27 -6.89
CA THR A 29 -1.21 -9.74 -5.53
C THR A 29 0.29 -9.90 -5.31
N ASN A 30 0.76 -9.49 -4.15
CA ASN A 30 2.18 -9.54 -3.78
C ASN A 30 2.49 -10.84 -3.03
N ALA A 31 3.36 -11.66 -3.63
CA ALA A 31 3.78 -12.95 -3.06
C ALA A 31 4.56 -12.81 -1.74
N LEU A 32 5.30 -11.70 -1.55
CA LEU A 32 6.03 -11.49 -0.28
C LEU A 32 5.08 -11.30 0.91
N TYR A 33 3.91 -10.70 0.70
CA TYR A 33 2.88 -10.62 1.74
C TYR A 33 2.26 -11.98 2.04
N TRP A 34 2.07 -12.83 1.02
CA TRP A 34 1.60 -14.20 1.24
C TRP A 34 2.61 -15.04 2.01
N ALA A 35 3.92 -14.84 1.81
CA ALA A 35 4.96 -15.50 2.60
C ALA A 35 4.86 -15.15 4.10
N THR A 36 4.29 -14.00 4.44
CA THR A 36 3.99 -13.59 5.83
C THR A 36 2.52 -13.81 6.20
N THR A 37 1.80 -14.64 5.45
CA THR A 37 0.37 -14.95 5.65
C THR A 37 -0.53 -13.71 5.66
N THR A 38 -0.17 -12.67 4.91
CA THR A 38 -0.91 -11.41 4.83
C THR A 38 -1.69 -11.34 3.52
N PRO A 39 -3.01 -11.53 3.52
CA PRO A 39 -3.86 -11.27 2.37
C PRO A 39 -3.67 -9.85 1.85
N ASN A 40 -3.53 -9.72 0.54
CA ASN A 40 -3.32 -8.44 -0.12
C ASN A 40 -3.89 -8.45 -1.53
N LEU A 41 -4.34 -7.29 -1.96
CA LEU A 41 -4.89 -7.06 -3.29
C LEU A 41 -4.50 -5.66 -3.76
N GLY A 42 -4.03 -5.56 -4.99
CA GLY A 42 -3.79 -4.31 -5.69
C GLY A 42 -4.69 -4.19 -6.92
N ILE A 43 -5.13 -2.98 -7.20
CA ILE A 43 -5.83 -2.64 -8.44
C ILE A 43 -5.08 -1.50 -9.08
N GLU A 44 -4.71 -1.67 -10.34
CA GLU A 44 -3.99 -0.65 -11.10
C GLU A 44 -4.79 -0.21 -12.32
N PHE A 45 -4.95 1.10 -12.44
CA PHE A 45 -5.71 1.77 -13.50
C PHE A 45 -4.76 2.46 -14.47
N GLY A 46 -4.88 2.16 -15.76
CA GLY A 46 -4.16 2.89 -16.80
C GLY A 46 -4.78 4.27 -17.03
N LEU A 47 -4.12 5.34 -16.59
CA LEU A 47 -4.59 6.72 -16.77
C LEU A 47 -4.20 7.28 -18.14
N SER A 48 -3.05 6.87 -18.64
CA SER A 48 -2.57 7.24 -20.00
C SER A 48 -1.72 6.11 -20.60
N ASN A 49 -1.06 6.35 -21.73
CA ASN A 49 -0.18 5.35 -22.33
C ASN A 49 1.05 5.02 -21.47
N LYS A 50 1.46 5.97 -20.60
CA LYS A 50 2.66 5.84 -19.76
C LYS A 50 2.42 6.09 -18.28
N ILE A 51 1.19 6.35 -17.87
CA ILE A 51 0.88 6.65 -16.47
C ILE A 51 -0.21 5.71 -15.98
N THR A 52 0.04 5.11 -14.81
CA THR A 52 -0.93 4.28 -14.11
C THR A 52 -1.07 4.72 -12.66
N LEU A 53 -2.21 4.41 -12.06
CA LEU A 53 -2.47 4.54 -10.63
C LEU A 53 -2.68 3.14 -10.05
N ASP A 54 -1.78 2.73 -9.18
CA ASP A 54 -1.85 1.49 -8.42
C ASP A 54 -2.36 1.77 -7.01
N VAL A 55 -3.30 0.98 -6.52
CA VAL A 55 -3.80 1.06 -5.15
C VAL A 55 -3.70 -0.33 -4.52
N LEU A 56 -2.72 -0.50 -3.63
CA LEU A 56 -2.51 -1.74 -2.89
C LEU A 56 -3.15 -1.64 -1.51
N GLY A 57 -3.92 -2.67 -1.15
CA GLY A 57 -4.42 -2.92 0.20
C GLY A 57 -3.89 -4.24 0.75
N ALA A 58 -3.48 -4.25 2.02
CA ALA A 58 -3.08 -5.45 2.74
C ALA A 58 -3.70 -5.48 4.14
N TYR A 59 -4.07 -6.66 4.59
CA TYR A 59 -4.68 -6.86 5.88
C TYR A 59 -4.16 -8.13 6.55
N ASN A 60 -3.64 -7.99 7.77
CA ASN A 60 -3.19 -9.11 8.56
C ASN A 60 -4.00 -9.19 9.87
N PRO A 61 -4.93 -10.16 10.00
CA PRO A 61 -5.78 -10.31 11.18
C PRO A 61 -5.21 -11.20 12.28
N TRP A 62 -4.04 -11.81 12.08
CA TRP A 62 -3.63 -12.97 12.86
C TRP A 62 -3.21 -12.65 14.30
N THR A 63 -3.60 -13.52 15.19
CA THR A 63 -3.10 -13.62 16.57
C THR A 63 -2.43 -15.00 16.72
N PHE A 64 -1.16 -14.99 17.06
CA PHE A 64 -0.38 -16.22 17.27
C PHE A 64 -0.49 -16.74 18.72
N LYS A 65 0.04 -17.95 18.97
CA LYS A 65 0.14 -18.51 20.31
C LYS A 65 0.89 -17.55 21.26
N ASP A 66 0.65 -17.70 22.58
CA ASP A 66 1.22 -16.86 23.64
C ASP A 66 0.83 -15.38 23.54
N ASP A 67 -0.38 -15.08 23.02
CA ASP A 67 -0.91 -13.72 22.87
C ASP A 67 0.01 -12.77 22.07
N LYS A 68 0.86 -13.35 21.20
CA LYS A 68 1.65 -12.61 20.22
C LYS A 68 0.71 -12.17 19.10
N LYS A 69 0.62 -10.86 18.90
CA LYS A 69 -0.29 -10.26 17.90
C LYS A 69 0.52 -9.54 16.85
N MET A 70 0.16 -9.78 15.60
CA MET A 70 0.66 -9.02 14.45
C MET A 70 -0.54 -8.69 13.56
N ARG A 71 -1.30 -7.69 13.99
CA ARG A 71 -2.48 -7.25 13.25
C ARG A 71 -2.19 -5.90 12.64
N PHE A 72 -2.41 -5.78 11.35
CA PHE A 72 -2.28 -4.50 10.68
C PHE A 72 -3.15 -4.44 9.42
N TRP A 73 -3.47 -3.24 9.02
CA TRP A 73 -3.90 -2.94 7.67
C TRP A 73 -2.97 -1.88 7.07
N LEU A 74 -2.79 -1.97 5.78
CA LEU A 74 -1.98 -1.05 4.99
C LEU A 74 -2.75 -0.68 3.73
N VAL A 75 -2.73 0.60 3.37
CA VAL A 75 -3.15 1.09 2.06
C VAL A 75 -2.02 1.92 1.48
N GLN A 76 -1.70 1.65 0.20
CA GLN A 76 -0.57 2.28 -0.47
C GLN A 76 -0.95 2.63 -1.91
N PRO A 77 -1.52 3.82 -2.17
CA PRO A 77 -1.66 4.36 -3.51
C PRO A 77 -0.32 4.82 -4.08
N GLU A 78 -0.10 4.56 -5.36
CA GLU A 78 1.12 4.85 -6.10
C GLU A 78 0.80 5.30 -7.51
N VAL A 79 1.33 6.44 -7.91
CA VAL A 79 1.35 6.88 -9.30
C VAL A 79 2.64 6.37 -9.95
N ARG A 80 2.53 5.74 -11.11
CA ARG A 80 3.64 5.11 -11.84
C ARG A 80 3.81 5.75 -13.21
N TYR A 81 5.05 5.96 -13.57
CA TYR A 81 5.47 6.39 -14.89
C TYR A 81 6.28 5.26 -15.57
N TRP A 82 5.80 4.78 -16.69
CA TRP A 82 6.37 3.72 -17.49
C TRP A 82 7.31 4.28 -18.55
N LEU A 83 8.49 3.69 -18.70
CA LEU A 83 9.47 4.12 -19.70
C LEU A 83 9.03 3.70 -21.11
N CYS A 84 8.43 2.52 -21.25
CA CYS A 84 7.81 2.03 -22.49
C CYS A 84 6.30 2.31 -22.46
N GLU A 85 5.46 1.32 -22.76
CA GLU A 85 4.02 1.41 -22.57
C GLU A 85 3.61 0.95 -21.16
N LYS A 86 2.39 1.34 -20.74
CA LYS A 86 1.84 0.91 -19.45
C LYS A 86 1.79 -0.61 -19.34
N PHE A 87 2.15 -1.13 -18.18
CA PHE A 87 2.26 -2.55 -17.85
C PHE A 87 3.39 -3.31 -18.56
N GLU A 88 4.38 -2.60 -19.11
CA GLU A 88 5.51 -3.21 -19.82
C GLU A 88 6.85 -2.59 -19.39
N GLY A 89 7.80 -3.46 -19.02
CA GLY A 89 9.18 -3.08 -18.74
C GLY A 89 9.36 -2.26 -17.47
N HIS A 90 10.21 -1.26 -17.55
CA HIS A 90 10.63 -0.45 -16.41
C HIS A 90 9.62 0.65 -16.06
N PHE A 91 9.43 0.89 -14.77
CA PHE A 91 8.65 2.03 -14.27
C PHE A 91 9.27 2.66 -13.03
N PHE A 92 8.98 3.92 -12.84
CA PHE A 92 9.20 4.68 -11.61
C PHE A 92 7.86 5.00 -10.98
N GLY A 93 7.78 4.90 -9.65
CA GLY A 93 6.59 5.21 -8.90
C GLY A 93 6.83 6.25 -7.81
N ALA A 94 5.79 6.99 -7.49
CA ALA A 94 5.72 7.80 -6.29
C ALA A 94 4.50 7.36 -5.49
N HIS A 95 4.70 6.94 -4.24
CA HIS A 95 3.66 6.39 -3.41
C HIS A 95 3.52 7.14 -2.08
N ILE A 96 2.31 7.17 -1.58
CA ILE A 96 2.02 7.45 -0.18
C ILE A 96 1.52 6.15 0.46
N HIS A 97 1.69 6.03 1.77
CA HIS A 97 1.20 4.85 2.48
C HIS A 97 0.71 5.22 3.87
N GLY A 98 -0.32 4.54 4.28
CA GLY A 98 -0.87 4.62 5.61
C GLY A 98 -1.16 3.23 6.15
N ALA A 99 -0.84 3.00 7.41
CA ALA A 99 -1.12 1.76 8.09
C ALA A 99 -1.45 1.99 9.56
N GLN A 100 -2.25 1.08 10.09
CA GLN A 100 -2.39 0.91 11.54
C GLN A 100 -1.88 -0.48 11.89
N TYR A 101 -1.10 -0.55 12.94
CA TYR A 101 -0.58 -1.81 13.44
C TYR A 101 -0.86 -1.96 14.93
N PHE A 102 -1.20 -3.19 15.29
CA PHE A 102 -1.37 -3.62 16.66
C PHE A 102 -0.55 -4.89 16.83
N GLY A 103 0.54 -4.81 17.59
CA GLY A 103 1.46 -5.93 17.73
C GLY A 103 2.23 -5.93 19.02
N GLY A 104 2.77 -7.08 19.37
CA GLY A 104 3.67 -7.24 20.50
C GLY A 104 4.15 -8.69 20.55
N PHE A 105 5.47 -8.84 20.48
CA PHE A 105 6.13 -10.17 20.52
C PHE A 105 6.81 -10.42 21.85
N ASP A 106 7.00 -9.35 22.65
CA ASP A 106 7.77 -9.39 23.87
C ASP A 106 7.02 -8.78 25.08
N LYS A 107 7.70 -8.14 25.98
CA LYS A 107 7.15 -7.55 27.21
C LYS A 107 6.22 -6.37 26.98
N TYR A 108 6.20 -5.81 25.76
CA TYR A 108 5.43 -4.62 25.41
C TYR A 108 4.46 -4.86 24.28
N ARG A 109 3.33 -4.17 24.31
CA ARG A 109 2.35 -4.05 23.21
C ARG A 109 2.51 -2.68 22.58
N TYR A 110 2.43 -2.67 21.26
CA TYR A 110 2.48 -1.48 20.42
C TYR A 110 1.16 -1.35 19.68
N ASP A 111 0.50 -0.22 19.84
CA ASP A 111 -0.68 0.18 19.09
C ASP A 111 -0.38 1.51 18.43
N GLY A 112 -0.38 1.57 17.12
CA GLY A 112 0.04 2.76 16.43
C GLY A 112 -0.40 2.85 14.99
N TYR A 113 -0.16 4.04 14.48
CA TYR A 113 -0.38 4.41 13.09
C TYR A 113 0.95 4.79 12.47
N LEU A 114 1.05 4.63 11.18
CA LEU A 114 2.12 5.19 10.39
C LEU A 114 1.53 5.84 9.13
N ALA A 115 2.15 6.92 8.71
CA ALA A 115 1.91 7.53 7.42
C ALA A 115 3.25 7.95 6.81
N GLY A 116 3.35 7.85 5.50
CA GLY A 116 4.59 8.17 4.83
C GLY A 116 4.44 8.32 3.33
N ALA A 117 5.56 8.64 2.70
CA ALA A 117 5.68 8.76 1.26
C ALA A 117 7.04 8.23 0.79
N GLY A 118 7.11 7.81 -0.45
CA GLY A 118 8.35 7.30 -1.01
C GLY A 118 8.31 7.24 -2.53
N ILE A 119 9.45 6.84 -3.06
CA ILE A 119 9.63 6.55 -4.48
C ILE A 119 9.92 5.07 -4.66
N SER A 120 9.55 4.54 -5.79
CA SER A 120 9.77 3.14 -6.15
C SER A 120 10.32 3.03 -7.55
N TYR A 121 10.95 1.90 -7.79
CA TYR A 121 11.38 1.46 -9.11
C TYR A 121 11.00 0.00 -9.26
N GLY A 122 10.51 -0.36 -10.44
CA GLY A 122 10.15 -1.73 -10.72
C GLY A 122 10.30 -2.12 -12.17
N TYR A 123 10.13 -3.41 -12.38
CA TYR A 123 10.14 -4.02 -13.71
C TYR A 123 8.98 -5.01 -13.83
N ASN A 124 8.31 -4.98 -14.97
CA ASN A 124 7.19 -5.85 -15.28
C ASN A 124 7.56 -6.75 -16.47
N TRP A 125 7.54 -8.08 -16.26
CA TRP A 125 7.75 -9.11 -17.27
C TRP A 125 6.41 -9.56 -17.80
N ILE A 126 6.20 -9.46 -19.10
CA ILE A 126 5.02 -10.00 -19.76
C ILE A 126 5.21 -11.53 -19.89
N LEU A 127 4.36 -12.30 -19.25
CA LEU A 127 4.36 -13.77 -19.34
C LEU A 127 3.48 -14.24 -20.49
N ASN A 128 2.31 -13.62 -20.65
CA ASN A 128 1.40 -13.84 -21.76
C ASN A 128 0.42 -12.65 -21.89
N SER A 129 -0.62 -12.78 -22.72
CA SER A 129 -1.58 -11.70 -23.00
C SER A 129 -2.33 -11.14 -21.78
N HIS A 130 -2.42 -11.90 -20.69
CA HIS A 130 -3.19 -11.52 -19.49
C HIS A 130 -2.35 -11.53 -18.20
N TRP A 131 -1.23 -12.25 -18.20
CA TRP A 131 -0.43 -12.43 -16.99
C TRP A 131 0.94 -11.79 -17.09
N ASN A 132 1.28 -11.00 -16.10
CA ASN A 132 2.59 -10.42 -15.92
C ASN A 132 3.16 -10.77 -14.53
N LEU A 133 4.47 -10.77 -14.46
CA LEU A 133 5.21 -10.83 -13.19
C LEU A 133 5.86 -9.46 -12.97
N GLU A 134 5.73 -8.91 -11.77
CA GLU A 134 6.26 -7.59 -11.43
C GLU A 134 7.18 -7.69 -10.21
N ALA A 135 8.35 -7.07 -10.28
CA ALA A 135 9.21 -6.83 -9.13
C ALA A 135 9.34 -5.33 -8.87
N THR A 136 9.16 -4.92 -7.61
CA THR A 136 9.21 -3.51 -7.21
C THR A 136 9.97 -3.36 -5.91
N LEU A 137 10.84 -2.34 -5.86
CA LEU A 137 11.51 -1.87 -4.65
C LEU A 137 11.27 -0.38 -4.48
N GLY A 138 11.07 0.05 -3.25
CA GLY A 138 10.85 1.45 -2.93
C GLY A 138 11.49 1.87 -1.62
N VAL A 139 11.90 3.12 -1.59
CA VAL A 139 12.47 3.78 -0.41
C VAL A 139 11.68 5.04 -0.12
N GLY A 140 11.62 5.41 1.13
CA GLY A 140 10.85 6.58 1.51
C GLY A 140 10.98 6.92 2.98
N TYR A 141 10.14 7.82 3.38
CA TYR A 141 10.02 8.31 4.74
C TYR A 141 8.67 7.93 5.31
N ALA A 142 8.67 7.52 6.58
CA ALA A 142 7.46 7.27 7.34
C ALA A 142 7.55 7.89 8.74
N TYR A 143 6.45 8.47 9.18
CA TYR A 143 6.26 8.94 10.53
C TYR A 143 5.34 7.98 11.27
N LEU A 144 5.79 7.52 12.44
CA LEU A 144 5.10 6.53 13.26
C LEU A 144 4.65 7.17 14.56
N TRP A 145 3.38 7.01 14.91
CA TRP A 145 2.83 7.36 16.22
C TRP A 145 2.38 6.07 16.88
N TYR A 146 2.86 5.79 18.06
CA TYR A 146 2.43 4.60 18.75
C TYR A 146 2.37 4.76 20.27
N LYS A 147 1.49 3.98 20.86
CA LYS A 147 1.38 3.78 22.30
C LYS A 147 2.08 2.48 22.66
N GLN A 148 3.01 2.57 23.57
CA GLN A 148 3.67 1.43 24.17
C GLN A 148 3.05 1.15 25.52
N SER A 149 2.55 -0.06 25.74
CA SER A 149 2.02 -0.51 27.02
C SER A 149 2.68 -1.80 27.46
N PRO A 150 2.98 -1.98 28.76
CA PRO A 150 3.45 -3.26 29.27
C PRO A 150 2.36 -4.33 29.14
N ARG A 151 2.76 -5.57 28.99
CA ARG A 151 1.86 -6.73 28.83
C ARG A 151 1.13 -7.09 30.14
N ILE A 152 1.71 -6.70 31.29
CA ILE A 152 1.10 -6.87 32.61
C ILE A 152 0.02 -5.79 32.76
N PRO A 153 -1.19 -6.13 33.25
CA PRO A 153 -2.26 -5.16 33.42
C PRO A 153 -1.84 -4.00 34.34
N CYS A 154 -1.62 -2.85 33.74
CA CYS A 154 -1.35 -1.62 34.45
C CYS A 154 -2.22 -0.52 33.87
N ILE A 155 -3.13 0.04 34.68
CA ILE A 155 -4.19 0.96 34.23
C ILE A 155 -3.65 2.29 33.69
N LYS A 156 -2.41 2.68 33.99
CA LYS A 156 -1.82 3.97 33.61
C LYS A 156 -0.40 3.89 33.01
N CYS A 157 0.08 2.71 32.64
CA CYS A 157 1.46 2.52 32.18
C CYS A 157 1.58 2.52 30.64
N TYR A 158 1.03 3.51 29.97
CA TYR A 158 1.27 3.70 28.54
C TYR A 158 2.13 4.94 28.29
N LYS A 159 3.07 4.81 27.36
CA LYS A 159 3.93 5.89 26.89
C LYS A 159 3.59 6.16 25.43
N ASN A 160 3.21 7.40 25.14
CA ASN A 160 3.11 7.85 23.75
C ASN A 160 4.52 8.12 23.22
N THR A 161 4.81 7.62 22.05
CA THR A 161 6.11 7.79 21.38
C THR A 161 5.88 8.00 19.90
N ASP A 162 6.69 8.85 19.33
CA ASP A 162 6.78 9.06 17.89
C ASP A 162 8.17 8.66 17.38
N LYS A 163 8.25 8.27 16.12
CA LYS A 163 9.49 7.88 15.49
C LYS A 163 9.49 8.26 14.02
N HIS A 164 10.61 8.80 13.57
CA HIS A 164 10.91 9.02 12.17
C HIS A 164 11.64 7.80 11.61
N TYR A 165 11.20 7.34 10.46
CA TYR A 165 11.82 6.22 9.76
C TYR A 165 12.18 6.64 8.34
N PHE A 166 13.40 6.38 7.92
CA PHE A 166 13.85 6.51 6.55
C PHE A 166 14.46 5.18 6.11
N GLY A 167 13.96 4.61 5.01
CA GLY A 167 14.42 3.32 4.54
C GLY A 167 13.48 2.67 3.53
N PRO A 168 13.57 1.34 3.34
CA PRO A 168 12.66 0.60 2.46
C PRO A 168 11.20 0.75 2.90
N THR A 169 10.35 1.24 2.00
CA THR A 169 8.91 1.42 2.24
C THR A 169 8.04 0.54 1.35
N LYS A 170 8.64 -0.08 0.34
CA LYS A 170 7.97 -1.01 -0.56
C LYS A 170 8.92 -2.10 -1.02
N ALA A 171 8.46 -3.36 -0.95
CA ALA A 171 9.08 -4.50 -1.61
C ALA A 171 7.97 -5.42 -2.09
N ALA A 172 7.97 -5.75 -3.38
CA ALA A 172 6.94 -6.57 -3.97
C ALA A 172 7.51 -7.48 -5.06
N ILE A 173 7.04 -8.72 -5.05
CA ILE A 173 7.05 -9.62 -6.20
C ILE A 173 5.59 -9.96 -6.44
N SER A 174 5.00 -9.41 -7.49
CA SER A 174 3.56 -9.47 -7.70
C SER A 174 3.20 -10.24 -8.97
N LEU A 175 2.18 -11.07 -8.85
CA LEU A 175 1.49 -11.62 -10.00
C LEU A 175 0.39 -10.63 -10.40
N VAL A 176 0.36 -10.27 -11.68
CA VAL A 176 -0.52 -9.23 -12.25
C VAL A 176 -1.39 -9.85 -13.32
N TYR A 177 -2.69 -9.63 -13.23
CA TYR A 177 -3.66 -10.03 -14.25
C TYR A 177 -4.23 -8.79 -14.94
N LEU A 178 -4.17 -8.76 -16.26
CA LEU A 178 -4.65 -7.68 -17.14
C LEU A 178 -6.01 -8.03 -17.73
N PHE A 179 -6.95 -7.10 -17.60
CA PHE A 179 -8.30 -7.19 -18.19
C PHE A 179 -8.38 -6.44 -19.52
#